data_8d86442e59f5a4bd290fdc27708840f8
#
_entry.id   8d86442e59f5a4bd290fdc27708840f8
#
_cell.length_a   1.000
_cell.length_b   1.000
_cell.length_c   1.000
_cell.angle_alpha   90.00
_cell.angle_beta   90.00
_cell.angle_gamma   90.00
#
_symmetry.space_group_name_H-M   'P 1'
#
loop_
_entity.id
_entity.type
_entity.pdbx_description
1 polymer ?
#
loop_
_entity_poly.entity_id
_entity_poly.type
_entity_poly.pdbx_seq_one_letter_code
_entity_poly.pdbx_strand_id
1 'polypeptide(L)'
;MIAVNYSSARNNLKSYCDLAFNDNETVIITRKANKNVVIVSLERYNQMEKMIRNSKYLAKLDAAFEQLYSGKGQEHELIEE
;
A
#
# COMPACT_ATOMS: atom_id res chain seq x y z
N MET A 1 -4.31 5.19 -12.47
CA MET A 1 -3.82 3.89 -12.05
C MET A 1 -3.03 3.26 -13.16
N ILE A 2 -1.83 2.81 -12.88
CA ILE A 2 -1.01 2.16 -13.88
C ILE A 2 -0.56 0.81 -13.34
N ALA A 3 -0.26 -0.10 -14.25
CA ALA A 3 0.18 -1.43 -13.88
C ALA A 3 1.54 -1.69 -14.52
N VAL A 4 2.48 -2.17 -13.73
CA VAL A 4 3.81 -2.46 -14.24
C VAL A 4 4.24 -3.81 -13.71
N ASN A 5 5.18 -4.46 -14.37
CA ASN A 5 5.63 -5.74 -13.87
C ASN A 5 6.72 -5.52 -12.84
N TYR A 6 7.04 -6.57 -12.11
CA TYR A 6 7.97 -6.46 -11.01
C TYR A 6 9.35 -5.98 -11.46
N SER A 7 9.84 -6.46 -12.57
CA SER A 7 11.15 -6.06 -13.05
C SER A 7 11.21 -4.57 -13.35
N SER A 8 10.20 -4.04 -13.99
CA SER A 8 10.14 -2.63 -14.29
C SER A 8 10.05 -1.83 -13.01
N ALA A 9 9.26 -2.31 -12.07
CA ALA A 9 9.11 -1.61 -10.81
C ALA A 9 10.43 -1.56 -10.08
N ARG A 10 11.15 -2.68 -10.07
CA ARG A 10 12.40 -2.72 -9.35
C ARG A 10 13.42 -1.79 -9.97
N ASN A 11 13.48 -1.74 -11.29
CA ASN A 11 14.46 -0.93 -11.96
C ASN A 11 14.13 0.57 -11.92
N ASN A 12 12.89 0.92 -11.73
CA ASN A 12 12.49 2.32 -11.71
C ASN A 12 11.70 2.67 -10.47
N LEU A 13 12.04 2.07 -9.36
CA LEU A 13 11.26 2.23 -8.15
C LEU A 13 11.11 3.68 -7.73
N LYS A 14 12.18 4.45 -7.83
CA LYS A 14 12.11 5.84 -7.43
C LYS A 14 11.08 6.59 -8.25
N SER A 15 11.05 6.35 -9.55
CA SER A 15 10.11 7.03 -10.43
C SER A 15 8.68 6.69 -10.06
N TYR A 16 8.42 5.42 -9.77
CA TYR A 16 7.05 5.03 -9.44
C TYR A 16 6.65 5.56 -8.07
N CYS A 17 7.58 5.64 -7.15
CA CYS A 17 7.27 6.22 -5.86
C CYS A 17 6.97 7.70 -6.01
N ASP A 18 7.69 8.39 -6.89
CA ASP A 18 7.45 9.79 -7.12
C ASP A 18 6.08 10.00 -7.75
N LEU A 19 5.69 9.12 -8.67
CA LEU A 19 4.39 9.22 -9.27
C LEU A 19 3.30 9.05 -8.20
N ALA A 20 3.49 8.10 -7.32
CA ALA A 20 2.51 7.85 -6.29
C ALA A 20 2.39 9.04 -5.35
N PHE A 21 3.49 9.69 -5.06
CA PHE A 21 3.46 10.79 -4.12
C PHE A 21 3.04 12.10 -4.78
N ASN A 22 3.64 12.45 -5.89
CA ASN A 22 3.39 13.73 -6.52
C ASN A 22 2.10 13.80 -7.30
N ASP A 23 1.79 12.73 -8.01
CA ASP A 23 0.60 12.72 -8.85
C ASP A 23 -0.54 11.95 -8.23
N ASN A 24 -0.35 11.47 -7.04
CA ASN A 24 -1.36 10.68 -6.35
C ASN A 24 -1.79 9.50 -7.20
N GLU A 25 -0.85 8.95 -7.93
CA GLU A 25 -1.14 7.83 -8.82
C GLU A 25 -1.07 6.50 -8.08
N THR A 26 -1.89 5.56 -8.44
CA THR A 26 -1.81 4.22 -7.87
C THR A 26 -1.02 3.35 -8.83
N VAL A 27 0.06 2.77 -8.38
CA VAL A 27 0.90 1.94 -9.23
C VAL A 27 0.74 0.49 -8.79
N ILE A 28 0.28 -0.36 -9.68
CA ILE A 28 0.09 -1.77 -9.37
C ILE A 28 1.28 -2.53 -9.89
N ILE A 29 1.91 -3.32 -9.03
CA ILE A 29 3.05 -4.13 -9.43
C ILE A 29 2.55 -5.56 -9.57
N THR A 30 2.61 -6.08 -10.80
CA THR A 30 2.13 -7.42 -11.04
C THR A 30 3.24 -8.43 -10.84
N ARG A 31 2.91 -9.53 -10.22
CA ARG A 31 3.86 -10.57 -9.96
C ARG A 31 3.24 -11.90 -10.29
N LYS A 32 4.05 -12.97 -10.25
CA LYS A 32 3.55 -14.28 -10.58
C LYS A 32 2.53 -14.74 -9.58
N ALA A 33 1.68 -15.60 -10.00
CA ALA A 33 0.69 -16.21 -9.12
C ALA A 33 -0.22 -15.18 -8.46
N ASN A 34 -0.46 -14.10 -9.14
CA ASN A 34 -1.37 -13.07 -8.65
C ASN A 34 -0.94 -12.47 -7.33
N LYS A 35 0.34 -12.45 -7.06
CA LYS A 35 0.82 -11.85 -5.83
C LYS A 35 1.11 -10.40 -6.10
N ASN A 36 0.11 -9.69 -6.56
CA ASN A 36 0.27 -8.29 -6.92
C ASN A 36 0.26 -7.39 -5.70
N VAL A 37 0.93 -6.26 -5.81
CA VAL A 37 0.96 -5.28 -4.73
C VAL A 37 0.74 -3.92 -5.35
N VAL A 38 0.52 -2.91 -4.54
CA VAL A 38 0.32 -1.57 -5.06
C VAL A 38 1.21 -0.59 -4.32
N ILE A 39 1.56 0.50 -4.99
CA ILE A 39 2.29 1.58 -4.38
C ILE A 39 1.37 2.78 -4.37
N VAL A 40 1.14 3.36 -3.21
CA VAL A 40 0.35 4.58 -3.09
C VAL A 40 1.02 5.43 -2.04
N SER A 41 0.72 6.71 -2.02
CA SER A 41 1.31 7.57 -0.99
C SER A 41 0.72 7.17 0.36
N LEU A 42 1.47 7.43 1.40
CA LEU A 42 1.00 7.10 2.73
C LEU A 42 -0.24 7.90 3.08
N GLU A 43 -0.28 9.13 2.63
CA GLU A 43 -1.43 9.95 2.89
C GLU A 43 -2.69 9.35 2.26
N ARG A 44 -2.58 8.87 1.02
CA ARG A 44 -3.71 8.29 0.36
C ARG A 44 -4.13 7.00 1.05
N TYR A 45 -3.17 6.22 1.48
CA TYR A 45 -3.46 4.99 2.18
C TYR A 45 -4.21 5.29 3.47
N ASN A 46 -3.78 6.32 4.19
CA ASN A 46 -4.44 6.69 5.43
C ASN A 46 -5.87 7.16 5.19
N GLN A 47 -6.08 7.86 4.09
CA GLN A 47 -7.43 8.30 3.77
C GLN A 47 -8.33 7.12 3.47
N MET A 48 -7.82 6.14 2.73
CA MET A 48 -8.59 4.98 2.41
C MET A 48 -8.92 4.20 3.67
N GLU A 49 -7.95 4.08 4.56
CA GLU A 49 -8.16 3.36 5.78
C GLU A 49 -9.21 4.03 6.64
N LYS A 50 -9.22 5.37 6.65
CA LYS A 50 -10.19 6.08 7.39
C LYS A 50 -11.58 5.85 6.83
N MET A 51 -11.72 5.82 5.53
CA MET A 51 -12.99 5.55 4.93
C MET A 51 -13.48 4.17 5.27
N ILE A 52 -12.58 3.21 5.27
CA ILE A 52 -12.94 1.87 5.61
C ILE A 52 -13.40 1.79 7.05
N ARG A 53 -12.72 2.46 7.95
CA ARG A 53 -13.11 2.39 9.34
C ARG A 53 -14.43 3.03 9.63
N ASN A 54 -14.84 3.94 8.79
CA ASN A 54 -16.12 4.59 9.00
C ASN A 54 -17.27 3.75 8.50
N SER A 55 -16.98 2.60 7.91
CA SER A 55 -18.03 1.78 7.36
C SER A 55 -18.39 0.69 8.35
N LYS A 56 -19.68 0.47 8.61
CA LYS A 56 -20.02 -0.49 9.55
C LYS A 56 -19.62 -1.85 9.17
N TYR A 57 -19.66 -2.18 7.94
CA TYR A 57 -19.37 -3.50 7.56
C TYR A 57 -17.94 -3.85 7.77
N LEU A 58 -17.08 -2.90 7.99
CA LEU A 58 -15.71 -3.22 8.16
C LEU A 58 -15.28 -3.32 9.60
N ALA A 59 -16.18 -3.38 10.50
CA ALA A 59 -15.85 -3.52 11.89
C ALA A 59 -14.94 -4.71 12.14
N LYS A 60 -15.18 -5.80 11.44
CA LYS A 60 -14.35 -6.95 11.63
C LYS A 60 -12.97 -6.74 11.10
N LEU A 61 -12.86 -6.04 9.99
CA LEU A 61 -11.57 -5.79 9.44
C LEU A 61 -10.79 -4.85 10.33
N ASP A 62 -11.50 -3.98 11.01
CA ASP A 62 -10.86 -3.07 11.91
C ASP A 62 -10.09 -3.84 12.98
N ALA A 63 -10.68 -4.87 13.50
CA ALA A 63 -10.01 -5.67 14.49
C ALA A 63 -8.77 -6.34 13.90
N ALA A 64 -8.88 -6.77 12.66
CA ALA A 64 -7.76 -7.40 12.03
C ALA A 64 -6.62 -6.40 11.82
N PHE A 65 -6.95 -5.19 11.45
CA PHE A 65 -5.94 -4.20 11.27
C PHE A 65 -5.25 -3.90 12.59
N GLU A 66 -5.97 -3.83 13.64
CA GLU A 66 -5.37 -3.57 14.90
C GLU A 66 -4.42 -4.66 15.30
N GLN A 67 -4.75 -5.88 15.01
CA GLN A 67 -3.87 -6.94 15.28
C GLN A 67 -2.61 -6.83 14.49
N LEU A 68 -2.72 -6.46 13.23
CA LEU A 68 -1.54 -6.33 12.43
C LEU A 68 -0.66 -5.23 12.96
N TYR A 69 -1.21 -4.11 13.29
CA TYR A 69 -0.41 -3.03 13.77
C TYR A 69 0.21 -3.32 15.11
N SER A 70 -0.51 -3.87 16.00
CA SER A 70 0.04 -4.01 17.30
C SER A 70 0.91 -5.20 17.44
N GLY A 71 0.70 -6.17 16.67
CA GLY A 71 1.43 -7.31 16.94
C GLY A 71 2.67 -7.45 16.28
N LYS A 72 3.00 -6.75 15.38
CA LYS A 72 4.07 -7.07 14.71
C LYS A 72 5.10 -6.24 14.61
N GLY A 73 5.35 -5.57 14.78
CA GLY A 73 6.47 -4.90 14.63
C GLY A 73 6.84 -4.65 13.30
N GLN A 74 6.02 -4.82 12.47
CA GLN A 74 6.44 -4.63 11.19
C GLN A 74 6.73 -3.29 10.94
N GLU A 75 6.53 -2.51 11.77
CA GLU A 75 6.83 -1.19 11.52
C GLU A 75 8.21 -1.06 11.16
N HIS A 76 9.01 -2.00 11.45
CA HIS A 76 10.34 -1.73 11.14
C HIS A 76 10.53 -1.65 9.73
N GLU A 77 9.76 -2.28 8.99
CA GLU A 77 10.07 -2.19 7.66
C GLU A 77 9.91 -0.89 7.15
N LEU A 78 9.16 -0.08 7.70
CA LEU A 78 8.99 1.18 7.17
C LEU A 78 10.14 2.01 7.35
N ILE A 79 10.87 1.71 8.35
CA ILE A 79 11.92 2.54 8.62
C ILE A 79 13.00 2.39 7.80
N GLU A 80 13.19 1.38 7.31
CA GLU A 80 14.29 1.18 6.62
C GLU A 80 14.48 1.93 5.56
N GLU A 81 14.14 2.52 5.05
CA GLU A 81 14.36 3.19 3.97
C GLU A 81 15.22 3.94 3.94
#